data_fd586be3f0d05cf32974ba6ca9abb6ca
#
_entry.id   fd586be3f0d05cf32974ba6ca9abb6ca
#
_cell.length_a   1.000
_cell.length_b   1.000
_cell.length_c   1.000
_cell.angle_alpha   90.00
_cell.angle_beta   90.00
_cell.angle_gamma   90.00
#
_symmetry.space_group_name_H-M   'P 1'
#
loop_
_entity.id
_entity.type
_entity.pdbx_description
1 polymer ?
#
loop_
_entity_poly.entity_id
_entity_poly.type
_entity_poly.pdbx_seq_one_letter_code
_entity_poly.pdbx_strand_id
1 'polypeptide(L)'
;QFDALKAWSKAGTKNNTQLWMQISHAGRQTPGEINSSPMAPSAIGLKIPGKNFGTPTPMTEEDMLDVIDRFVFTAKIARDTGFTGVQFHSAHGYLLSEFLSPDINNRTDAWGGSIENRARIHLEIIKRCRQEVGEDFPISVKLNSADFQKGGFSPDESIKVAQMLENAGVDIIEISGGTYEQPKLIGVEASINAKRSEKRKESTIAREAYFLEYAQD
;
A
#
# COMPACT_ATOMS: atom_id res chain seq x y z
N GLN A 1 5.17 1.73 -24.71
CA GLN A 1 5.03 1.17 -23.34
C GLN A 1 4.36 -0.21 -23.35
N PHE A 2 3.26 -0.41 -24.07
CA PHE A 2 2.54 -1.68 -24.13
C PHE A 2 3.42 -2.85 -24.61
N ASP A 3 4.19 -2.66 -25.67
CA ASP A 3 5.12 -3.68 -26.19
C ASP A 3 6.26 -4.00 -25.21
N ALA A 4 6.72 -3.00 -24.45
CA ALA A 4 7.73 -3.22 -23.41
C ALA A 4 7.17 -4.07 -22.25
N LEU A 5 5.92 -3.83 -21.85
CA LEU A 5 5.24 -4.66 -20.83
C LEU A 5 5.04 -6.09 -21.31
N LYS A 6 4.63 -6.29 -22.57
CA LYS A 6 4.56 -7.64 -23.19
C LYS A 6 5.89 -8.35 -23.23
N ALA A 7 6.96 -7.65 -23.58
CA ALA A 7 8.29 -8.24 -23.61
C ALA A 7 8.75 -8.63 -22.20
N TRP A 8 8.46 -7.78 -21.22
CA TRP A 8 8.78 -8.03 -19.82
C TRP A 8 7.99 -9.24 -19.27
N SER A 9 6.67 -9.24 -19.41
CA SER A 9 5.83 -10.36 -18.94
C SER A 9 6.25 -11.69 -19.58
N LYS A 10 6.45 -11.70 -20.92
CA LYS A 10 6.94 -12.87 -21.64
C LYS A 10 8.29 -13.39 -21.12
N ALA A 11 9.19 -12.49 -20.74
CA ALA A 11 10.48 -12.88 -20.18
C ALA A 11 10.33 -13.43 -18.76
N GLY A 12 9.50 -12.80 -17.93
CA GLY A 12 9.31 -13.15 -16.51
C GLY A 12 8.45 -14.39 -16.29
N THR A 13 7.56 -14.72 -17.22
CA THR A 13 6.67 -15.90 -17.09
C THR A 13 7.23 -17.18 -17.73
N LYS A 14 8.50 -17.18 -18.15
CA LYS A 14 9.16 -18.38 -18.66
C LYS A 14 9.11 -19.53 -17.65
N ASN A 15 9.02 -20.75 -18.14
CA ASN A 15 8.97 -21.96 -17.32
C ASN A 15 7.80 -21.99 -16.32
N ASN A 16 6.65 -21.44 -16.69
CA ASN A 16 5.44 -21.33 -15.85
C ASN A 16 5.66 -20.51 -14.57
N THR A 17 6.59 -19.57 -14.56
CA THR A 17 6.81 -18.66 -13.45
C THR A 17 5.66 -17.66 -13.36
N GLN A 18 5.18 -17.40 -12.15
CA GLN A 18 4.21 -16.35 -11.89
C GLN A 18 4.93 -14.99 -11.82
N LEU A 19 4.43 -14.00 -12.53
CA LEU A 19 4.93 -12.62 -12.49
C LEU A 19 3.76 -11.67 -12.31
N TRP A 20 3.67 -11.05 -11.15
CA TRP A 20 2.62 -10.11 -10.81
C TRP A 20 3.12 -8.68 -10.88
N MET A 21 2.28 -7.78 -11.38
CA MET A 21 2.58 -6.36 -11.41
C MET A 21 2.14 -5.71 -10.09
N GLN A 22 3.08 -5.11 -9.35
CA GLN A 22 2.71 -4.26 -8.21
C GLN A 22 2.31 -2.88 -8.72
N ILE A 23 1.11 -2.43 -8.34
CA ILE A 23 0.54 -1.14 -8.69
C ILE A 23 0.54 -0.25 -7.45
N SER A 24 1.11 0.94 -7.56
CA SER A 24 1.27 1.86 -6.43
C SER A 24 1.08 3.32 -6.85
N HIS A 25 0.73 4.16 -5.89
CA HIS A 25 0.73 5.62 -6.00
C HIS A 25 1.43 6.23 -4.81
N ALA A 26 2.38 7.12 -5.05
CA ALA A 26 3.29 7.62 -4.01
C ALA A 26 2.59 8.46 -2.92
N GLY A 27 1.45 9.09 -3.23
CA GLY A 27 0.75 9.94 -2.27
C GLY A 27 1.64 11.07 -1.75
N ARG A 28 1.52 11.39 -0.48
CA ARG A 28 2.33 12.41 0.21
C ARG A 28 3.84 12.08 0.29
N GLN A 29 4.22 10.85 -0.03
CA GLN A 29 5.62 10.43 -0.09
C GLN A 29 6.30 10.76 -1.43
N THR A 30 5.65 11.55 -2.29
CA THR A 30 6.26 12.06 -3.51
C THR A 30 7.34 13.09 -3.18
N PRO A 31 8.59 12.91 -3.66
CA PRO A 31 9.65 13.91 -3.49
C PRO A 31 9.22 15.29 -4.03
N GLY A 32 9.54 16.35 -3.28
CA GLY A 32 9.10 17.73 -3.61
C GLY A 32 9.65 18.27 -4.93
N GLU A 33 10.80 17.76 -5.38
CA GLU A 33 11.37 18.07 -6.69
C GLU A 33 10.61 17.44 -7.87
N ILE A 34 9.85 16.35 -7.61
CA ILE A 34 9.02 15.68 -8.62
C ILE A 34 7.63 16.33 -8.66
N ASN A 35 7.02 16.52 -7.47
CA ASN A 35 5.74 17.19 -7.33
C ASN A 35 5.69 17.94 -6.00
N SER A 36 5.63 19.28 -6.07
CA SER A 36 5.56 20.13 -4.87
C SER A 36 4.20 20.07 -4.15
N SER A 37 3.16 19.54 -4.81
CA SER A 37 1.80 19.49 -4.29
C SER A 37 1.15 18.12 -4.59
N PRO A 38 1.66 17.02 -4.00
CA PRO A 38 1.13 15.69 -4.28
C PRO A 38 -0.27 15.49 -3.70
N MET A 39 -1.05 14.60 -4.30
CA MET A 39 -2.36 14.21 -3.79
C MET A 39 -2.21 13.34 -2.53
N ALA A 40 -3.10 13.56 -1.54
CA ALA A 40 -3.24 12.75 -0.34
C ALA A 40 -4.68 12.81 0.19
N PRO A 41 -5.11 11.93 1.11
CA PRO A 41 -6.45 12.02 1.70
C PRO A 41 -6.66 13.35 2.43
N SER A 42 -5.61 13.91 3.05
CA SER A 42 -5.66 15.17 3.80
C SER A 42 -4.35 15.95 3.65
N ALA A 43 -4.36 17.25 3.97
CA ALA A 43 -3.19 18.14 3.87
C ALA A 43 -2.16 17.90 5.01
N ILE A 44 -1.80 16.65 5.26
CA ILE A 44 -0.85 16.27 6.31
C ILE A 44 0.47 15.87 5.66
N GLY A 45 1.45 16.79 5.68
CA GLY A 45 2.78 16.59 5.08
C GLY A 45 3.64 15.58 5.84
N LEU A 46 4.52 14.90 5.11
CA LEU A 46 5.51 14.00 5.66
C LEU A 46 6.68 14.81 6.27
N LYS A 47 7.06 14.50 7.50
CA LYS A 47 8.13 15.21 8.23
C LYS A 47 9.29 14.27 8.52
N ILE A 48 10.24 14.19 7.60
CA ILE A 48 11.47 13.43 7.79
C ILE A 48 12.66 14.40 7.75
N PRO A 49 13.48 14.46 8.79
CA PRO A 49 14.65 15.35 8.81
C PRO A 49 15.58 15.11 7.61
N GLY A 50 15.97 16.19 6.94
CA GLY A 50 16.87 16.16 5.79
C GLY A 50 16.27 15.63 4.49
N LYS A 51 14.94 15.44 4.43
CA LYS A 51 14.20 15.08 3.22
C LYS A 51 13.20 16.17 2.86
N ASN A 52 13.05 16.42 1.56
CA ASN A 52 12.07 17.36 1.02
C ASN A 52 10.95 16.58 0.33
N PHE A 53 9.76 16.63 0.92
CA PHE A 53 8.53 16.11 0.31
C PHE A 53 7.60 17.25 -0.05
N GLY A 54 6.75 17.07 -1.06
CA GLY A 54 5.77 18.06 -1.43
C GLY A 54 4.76 18.33 -0.31
N THR A 55 4.13 19.50 -0.32
CA THR A 55 3.02 19.81 0.58
C THR A 55 1.73 19.21 0.00
N PRO A 56 1.12 18.20 0.66
CA PRO A 56 0.02 17.50 0.04
C PRO A 56 -1.24 18.34 -0.09
N THR A 57 -1.93 18.16 -1.21
CA THR A 57 -3.27 18.70 -1.46
C THR A 57 -4.30 17.61 -1.17
N PRO A 58 -5.34 17.91 -0.35
CA PRO A 58 -6.43 16.98 -0.11
C PRO A 58 -7.15 16.63 -1.41
N MET A 59 -7.34 15.34 -1.65
CA MET A 59 -8.08 14.86 -2.83
C MET A 59 -9.56 15.25 -2.75
N THR A 60 -10.10 15.68 -3.87
CA THR A 60 -11.54 15.77 -4.09
C THR A 60 -12.12 14.38 -4.35
N GLU A 61 -13.44 14.23 -4.38
CA GLU A 61 -14.08 12.97 -4.77
C GLU A 61 -13.75 12.60 -6.22
N GLU A 62 -13.68 13.58 -7.11
CA GLU A 62 -13.28 13.39 -8.51
C GLU A 62 -11.84 12.85 -8.62
N ASP A 63 -10.90 13.38 -7.83
CA ASP A 63 -9.52 12.88 -7.78
C ASP A 63 -9.46 11.42 -7.31
N MET A 64 -10.27 11.07 -6.31
CA MET A 64 -10.32 9.69 -5.80
C MET A 64 -10.88 8.73 -6.84
N LEU A 65 -11.94 9.13 -7.56
CA LEU A 65 -12.51 8.34 -8.66
C LEU A 65 -11.52 8.19 -9.82
N ASP A 66 -10.81 9.24 -10.21
CA ASP A 66 -9.75 9.17 -11.23
C ASP A 66 -8.62 8.21 -10.82
N VAL A 67 -8.19 8.27 -9.57
CA VAL A 67 -7.18 7.33 -9.04
C VAL A 67 -7.70 5.90 -9.09
N ILE A 68 -8.93 5.64 -8.66
CA ILE A 68 -9.55 4.31 -8.75
C ILE A 68 -9.53 3.81 -10.20
N ASP A 69 -9.97 4.63 -11.15
CA ASP A 69 -10.01 4.27 -12.57
C ASP A 69 -8.61 3.97 -13.13
N ARG A 70 -7.58 4.71 -12.71
CA ARG A 70 -6.17 4.44 -13.07
C ARG A 70 -5.66 3.12 -12.53
N PHE A 71 -6.01 2.74 -11.29
CA PHE A 71 -5.67 1.43 -10.73
C PHE A 71 -6.32 0.31 -11.53
N VAL A 72 -7.61 0.45 -11.86
CA VAL A 72 -8.38 -0.52 -12.67
C VAL A 72 -7.79 -0.64 -14.08
N PHE A 73 -7.53 0.48 -14.74
CA PHE A 73 -6.90 0.51 -16.07
C PHE A 73 -5.53 -0.18 -16.05
N THR A 74 -4.71 0.06 -15.02
CA THR A 74 -3.39 -0.55 -14.91
C THR A 74 -3.48 -2.06 -14.71
N ALA A 75 -4.44 -2.53 -13.90
CA ALA A 75 -4.70 -3.96 -13.72
C ALA A 75 -5.13 -4.64 -15.03
N LYS A 76 -6.01 -3.98 -15.80
CA LYS A 76 -6.39 -4.41 -17.15
C LYS A 76 -5.16 -4.54 -18.08
N ILE A 77 -4.32 -3.51 -18.12
CA ILE A 77 -3.10 -3.52 -18.93
C ILE A 77 -2.14 -4.63 -18.48
N ALA A 78 -2.00 -4.89 -17.19
CA ALA A 78 -1.19 -6.01 -16.70
C ALA A 78 -1.69 -7.34 -17.26
N ARG A 79 -2.99 -7.62 -17.17
CA ARG A 79 -3.62 -8.82 -17.74
C ARG A 79 -3.40 -8.90 -19.26
N ASP A 80 -3.72 -7.84 -19.98
CA ASP A 80 -3.68 -7.80 -21.46
C ASP A 80 -2.24 -7.88 -22.01
N THR A 81 -1.24 -7.58 -21.19
CA THR A 81 0.18 -7.71 -21.53
C THR A 81 0.83 -9.00 -21.06
N GLY A 82 0.08 -9.89 -20.36
CA GLY A 82 0.52 -11.23 -20.00
C GLY A 82 1.19 -11.37 -18.64
N PHE A 83 1.01 -10.40 -17.73
CA PHE A 83 1.27 -10.63 -16.30
C PHE A 83 0.26 -11.63 -15.76
N THR A 84 0.66 -12.43 -14.77
CA THR A 84 -0.15 -13.53 -14.23
C THR A 84 -0.95 -13.13 -12.99
N GLY A 85 -0.91 -11.87 -12.59
CA GLY A 85 -1.65 -11.28 -11.49
C GLY A 85 -1.23 -9.84 -11.22
N VAL A 86 -1.91 -9.20 -10.29
CA VAL A 86 -1.55 -7.86 -9.81
C VAL A 86 -1.52 -7.81 -8.29
N GLN A 87 -0.73 -6.88 -7.75
CA GLN A 87 -0.73 -6.55 -6.33
C GLN A 87 -0.94 -5.05 -6.14
N PHE A 88 -1.93 -4.68 -5.36
CA PHE A 88 -2.12 -3.28 -4.96
C PHE A 88 -1.29 -2.97 -3.71
N HIS A 89 -0.45 -1.95 -3.81
CA HIS A 89 0.39 -1.53 -2.70
C HIS A 89 -0.40 -0.64 -1.75
N SER A 90 -0.86 -1.22 -0.63
CA SER A 90 -1.60 -0.56 0.44
C SER A 90 -0.82 -0.55 1.77
N ALA A 91 0.47 -0.29 1.69
CA ALA A 91 1.36 -0.33 2.85
C ALA A 91 2.36 0.84 2.83
N HIS A 92 3.14 0.97 3.89
CA HIS A 92 4.33 1.80 4.04
C HIS A 92 4.09 3.32 3.92
N GLY A 93 2.86 3.80 4.12
CA GLY A 93 2.53 5.23 4.02
C GLY A 93 2.41 5.76 2.60
N TYR A 94 2.27 4.90 1.58
CA TYR A 94 1.85 5.28 0.24
C TYR A 94 0.35 5.55 0.17
N LEU A 95 -0.17 6.09 -0.92
CA LEU A 95 -1.52 6.65 -1.01
C LEU A 95 -2.62 5.76 -0.43
N LEU A 96 -2.68 4.48 -0.79
CA LEU A 96 -3.71 3.59 -0.27
C LEU A 96 -3.57 3.38 1.25
N SER A 97 -2.33 3.20 1.74
CA SER A 97 -2.05 3.12 3.19
C SER A 97 -2.42 4.42 3.93
N GLU A 98 -2.24 5.59 3.29
CA GLU A 98 -2.63 6.89 3.86
C GLU A 98 -4.12 6.96 4.15
N PHE A 99 -4.96 6.40 3.27
CA PHE A 99 -6.41 6.37 3.50
C PHE A 99 -6.79 5.56 4.73
N LEU A 100 -6.09 4.46 5.02
CA LEU A 100 -6.37 3.60 6.17
C LEU A 100 -5.94 4.24 7.51
N SER A 101 -4.89 5.06 7.50
CA SER A 101 -4.31 5.65 8.72
C SER A 101 -5.12 6.83 9.23
N PRO A 102 -5.73 6.77 10.44
CA PRO A 102 -6.51 7.89 10.97
C PRO A 102 -5.64 9.11 11.32
N ASP A 103 -4.33 8.91 11.51
CA ASP A 103 -3.35 9.98 11.74
C ASP A 103 -3.07 10.81 10.47
N ILE A 104 -3.29 10.22 9.29
CA ILE A 104 -3.05 10.84 7.98
C ILE A 104 -4.36 11.22 7.29
N ASN A 105 -5.40 10.41 7.45
CA ASN A 105 -6.72 10.63 6.89
C ASN A 105 -7.65 11.23 7.94
N ASN A 106 -7.68 12.56 8.04
CA ASN A 106 -8.58 13.29 8.96
C ASN A 106 -9.88 13.76 8.29
N ARG A 107 -10.28 13.11 7.17
CA ARG A 107 -11.51 13.43 6.44
C ARG A 107 -12.75 13.12 7.30
N THR A 108 -13.80 13.90 7.07
CA THR A 108 -15.12 13.76 7.73
C THR A 108 -16.23 13.34 6.76
N ASP A 109 -15.87 13.10 5.51
CA ASP A 109 -16.78 12.61 4.46
C ASP A 109 -16.80 11.07 4.39
N ALA A 110 -17.41 10.54 3.33
CA ALA A 110 -17.52 9.09 3.11
C ALA A 110 -16.19 8.35 2.89
N TRP A 111 -15.05 9.06 2.83
CA TRP A 111 -13.71 8.51 2.59
C TRP A 111 -12.81 8.58 3.83
N GLY A 112 -13.36 9.00 5.00
CA GLY A 112 -12.62 9.12 6.24
C GLY A 112 -13.48 8.83 7.48
N GLY A 113 -12.88 8.93 8.66
CA GLY A 113 -13.54 8.63 9.95
C GLY A 113 -13.53 7.14 10.26
N SER A 114 -14.64 6.43 10.10
CA SER A 114 -14.71 4.99 10.41
C SER A 114 -13.79 4.14 9.53
N ILE A 115 -13.41 2.96 9.98
CA ILE A 115 -12.54 2.07 9.22
C ILE A 115 -13.17 1.65 7.87
N GLU A 116 -14.49 1.50 7.84
CA GLU A 116 -15.24 1.17 6.64
C GLU A 116 -15.13 2.29 5.58
N ASN A 117 -15.20 3.54 6.02
CA ASN A 117 -15.01 4.71 5.16
C ASN A 117 -13.57 4.83 4.68
N ARG A 118 -12.60 4.63 5.58
CA ARG A 118 -11.16 4.67 5.24
C ARG A 118 -10.75 3.55 4.29
N ALA A 119 -11.38 2.38 4.37
CA ALA A 119 -11.17 1.26 3.47
C ALA A 119 -11.91 1.41 2.12
N ARG A 120 -12.84 2.35 1.97
CA ARG A 120 -13.71 2.51 0.79
C ARG A 120 -12.94 2.55 -0.52
N ILE A 121 -11.85 3.31 -0.61
CA ILE A 121 -11.06 3.41 -1.85
C ILE A 121 -10.51 2.05 -2.29
N HIS A 122 -10.08 1.23 -1.35
CA HIS A 122 -9.60 -0.13 -1.60
C HIS A 122 -10.70 -1.02 -2.14
N LEU A 123 -11.85 -1.01 -1.48
CA LEU A 123 -13.00 -1.84 -1.86
C LEU A 123 -13.54 -1.46 -3.25
N GLU A 124 -13.57 -0.16 -3.58
CA GLU A 124 -13.95 0.31 -4.91
C GLU A 124 -12.94 -0.13 -5.99
N ILE A 125 -11.63 -0.03 -5.70
CA ILE A 125 -10.58 -0.52 -6.61
C ILE A 125 -10.76 -2.02 -6.84
N ILE A 126 -10.85 -2.83 -5.78
CA ILE A 126 -10.95 -4.29 -5.89
C ILE A 126 -12.20 -4.69 -6.67
N LYS A 127 -13.36 -4.14 -6.31
CA LYS A 127 -14.64 -4.42 -6.97
C LYS A 127 -14.58 -4.12 -8.47
N ARG A 128 -14.10 -2.94 -8.86
CA ARG A 128 -14.00 -2.54 -10.28
C ARG A 128 -12.92 -3.33 -11.01
N CYS A 129 -11.78 -3.62 -10.37
CA CYS A 129 -10.76 -4.49 -10.94
C CYS A 129 -11.31 -5.88 -11.20
N ARG A 130 -12.02 -6.49 -10.24
CA ARG A 130 -12.60 -7.82 -10.41
C ARG A 130 -13.60 -7.86 -11.59
N GLN A 131 -14.41 -6.83 -11.75
CA GLN A 131 -15.32 -6.69 -12.91
C GLN A 131 -14.55 -6.61 -14.25
N GLU A 132 -13.37 -5.94 -14.26
CA GLU A 132 -12.59 -5.74 -15.48
C GLU A 132 -11.71 -6.94 -15.82
N VAL A 133 -11.03 -7.54 -14.82
CA VAL A 133 -10.05 -8.62 -15.07
C VAL A 133 -10.64 -10.03 -14.98
N GLY A 134 -11.84 -10.18 -14.41
CA GLY A 134 -12.50 -11.48 -14.21
C GLY A 134 -12.08 -12.18 -12.91
N GLU A 135 -12.72 -13.32 -12.62
CA GLU A 135 -12.53 -14.06 -11.36
C GLU A 135 -11.21 -14.86 -11.33
N ASP A 136 -10.74 -15.31 -12.49
CA ASP A 136 -9.55 -16.17 -12.61
C ASP A 136 -8.22 -15.40 -12.56
N PHE A 137 -8.25 -14.07 -12.66
CA PHE A 137 -7.02 -13.27 -12.63
C PHE A 137 -6.66 -12.88 -11.20
N PRO A 138 -5.54 -13.37 -10.63
CA PRO A 138 -5.19 -13.14 -9.23
C PRO A 138 -5.01 -11.67 -8.86
N ILE A 139 -5.63 -11.27 -7.75
CA ILE A 139 -5.51 -9.96 -7.14
C ILE A 139 -4.95 -10.12 -5.73
N SER A 140 -3.82 -9.47 -5.45
CA SER A 140 -3.21 -9.39 -4.12
C SER A 140 -3.24 -7.95 -3.59
N VAL A 141 -3.22 -7.83 -2.28
CA VAL A 141 -3.01 -6.56 -1.58
C VAL A 141 -1.85 -6.68 -0.61
N LYS A 142 -0.87 -5.79 -0.71
CA LYS A 142 0.14 -5.61 0.33
C LYS A 142 -0.42 -4.65 1.37
N LEU A 143 -0.66 -5.15 2.59
CA LEU A 143 -1.32 -4.43 3.68
C LEU A 143 -0.38 -4.26 4.87
N ASN A 144 -0.37 -3.08 5.51
CA ASN A 144 0.27 -2.92 6.81
C ASN A 144 -0.50 -3.70 7.88
N SER A 145 0.19 -4.49 8.70
CA SER A 145 -0.34 -5.02 9.95
C SER A 145 -0.55 -3.90 10.98
N ALA A 146 0.31 -2.87 10.94
CA ALA A 146 0.20 -1.63 11.70
C ALA A 146 1.14 -0.57 11.12
N ASP A 147 0.86 0.71 11.39
CA ASP A 147 1.78 1.81 11.10
C ASP A 147 2.90 1.92 12.15
N PHE A 148 2.72 1.29 13.31
CA PHE A 148 3.62 1.35 14.48
C PHE A 148 3.83 2.77 15.02
N GLN A 149 2.88 3.65 14.78
CA GLN A 149 2.87 5.01 15.32
C GLN A 149 1.58 5.30 16.10
N LYS A 150 1.70 6.20 17.08
CA LYS A 150 0.55 6.57 17.92
C LYS A 150 -0.51 7.29 17.05
N GLY A 151 -1.74 6.76 17.08
CA GLY A 151 -2.85 7.31 16.30
C GLY A 151 -2.88 6.85 14.83
N GLY A 152 -1.93 6.01 14.40
CA GLY A 152 -1.92 5.39 13.08
C GLY A 152 -2.81 4.16 12.98
N PHE A 153 -2.75 3.48 11.85
CA PHE A 153 -3.47 2.25 11.58
C PHE A 153 -3.03 1.13 12.53
N SER A 154 -4.00 0.51 13.21
CA SER A 154 -3.76 -0.48 14.27
C SER A 154 -3.89 -1.92 13.78
N PRO A 155 -3.35 -2.92 14.54
CA PRO A 155 -3.53 -4.34 14.20
C PRO A 155 -5.00 -4.76 14.11
N ASP A 156 -5.84 -4.35 15.06
CA ASP A 156 -7.28 -4.68 15.06
C ASP A 156 -8.00 -4.12 13.82
N GLU A 157 -7.59 -2.95 13.33
CA GLU A 157 -8.11 -2.38 12.11
C GLU A 157 -7.59 -3.12 10.88
N SER A 158 -6.34 -3.59 10.92
CA SER A 158 -5.75 -4.39 9.84
C SER A 158 -6.53 -5.69 9.62
N ILE A 159 -6.86 -6.41 10.69
CA ILE A 159 -7.69 -7.62 10.63
C ILE A 159 -9.05 -7.32 9.98
N LYS A 160 -9.72 -6.24 10.41
CA LYS A 160 -11.02 -5.84 9.81
C LYS A 160 -10.90 -5.52 8.32
N VAL A 161 -9.84 -4.79 7.94
CA VAL A 161 -9.60 -4.46 6.52
C VAL A 161 -9.28 -5.73 5.72
N ALA A 162 -8.51 -6.67 6.27
CA ALA A 162 -8.23 -7.95 5.63
C ALA A 162 -9.52 -8.73 5.34
N GLN A 163 -10.43 -8.81 6.31
CA GLN A 163 -11.75 -9.43 6.15
C GLN A 163 -12.60 -8.73 5.08
N MET A 164 -12.57 -7.38 5.04
CA MET A 164 -13.29 -6.62 4.00
C MET A 164 -12.71 -6.88 2.61
N LEU A 165 -11.38 -6.98 2.48
CA LEU A 165 -10.68 -7.27 1.22
C LEU A 165 -10.97 -8.69 0.74
N GLU A 166 -10.96 -9.68 1.63
CA GLU A 166 -11.36 -11.06 1.33
C GLU A 166 -12.80 -11.10 0.77
N ASN A 167 -13.75 -10.47 1.46
CA ASN A 167 -15.14 -10.38 1.01
C ASN A 167 -15.30 -9.62 -0.32
N ALA A 168 -14.38 -8.74 -0.66
CA ALA A 168 -14.37 -8.02 -1.95
C ALA A 168 -13.72 -8.81 -3.09
N GLY A 169 -13.14 -9.99 -2.81
CA GLY A 169 -12.55 -10.89 -3.80
C GLY A 169 -11.04 -10.74 -3.98
N VAL A 170 -10.31 -10.37 -2.93
CA VAL A 170 -8.84 -10.45 -2.90
C VAL A 170 -8.41 -11.91 -2.68
N ASP A 171 -7.45 -12.39 -3.45
CA ASP A 171 -6.99 -13.78 -3.41
C ASP A 171 -5.83 -13.97 -2.41
N ILE A 172 -4.96 -12.96 -2.26
CA ILE A 172 -3.78 -13.03 -1.39
C ILE A 172 -3.57 -11.68 -0.68
N ILE A 173 -3.31 -11.74 0.63
CA ILE A 173 -2.83 -10.59 1.40
C ILE A 173 -1.36 -10.81 1.75
N GLU A 174 -0.50 -9.87 1.34
CA GLU A 174 0.89 -9.80 1.79
C GLU A 174 0.97 -8.91 3.03
N ILE A 175 1.30 -9.50 4.17
CA ILE A 175 1.40 -8.77 5.42
C ILE A 175 2.72 -8.02 5.50
N SER A 176 2.64 -6.71 5.77
CA SER A 176 3.77 -5.81 5.92
C SER A 176 3.55 -4.87 7.12
N GLY A 177 4.29 -3.78 7.22
CA GLY A 177 4.06 -2.79 8.29
C GLY A 177 5.07 -1.66 8.31
N GLY A 178 4.70 -0.61 9.05
CA GLY A 178 5.50 0.61 9.18
C GLY A 178 5.27 1.62 8.05
N THR A 179 5.87 2.77 8.24
CA THR A 179 5.83 3.92 7.32
C THR A 179 7.22 4.52 7.20
N TYR A 180 7.40 5.52 6.34
CA TYR A 180 8.67 6.27 6.29
C TYR A 180 9.00 7.00 7.60
N GLU A 181 7.98 7.36 8.39
CA GLU A 181 8.13 7.97 9.71
C GLU A 181 8.43 6.92 10.81
N GLN A 182 8.05 5.65 10.56
CA GLN A 182 8.28 4.50 11.45
C GLN A 182 8.84 3.31 10.64
N PRO A 183 10.12 3.39 10.22
CA PRO A 183 10.68 2.44 9.26
C PRO A 183 11.12 1.12 9.91
N LYS A 184 10.24 0.46 10.66
CA LYS A 184 10.52 -0.83 11.30
C LYS A 184 10.92 -1.92 10.30
N LEU A 185 10.39 -1.85 9.08
CA LEU A 185 10.67 -2.81 8.01
C LEU A 185 12.15 -2.94 7.67
N ILE A 186 12.92 -1.85 7.82
CA ILE A 186 14.37 -1.84 7.55
C ILE A 186 15.21 -1.98 8.83
N GLY A 187 14.58 -2.38 9.94
CA GLY A 187 15.24 -2.60 11.22
C GLY A 187 15.81 -1.33 11.86
N VAL A 188 15.34 -0.17 11.43
CA VAL A 188 15.64 1.10 12.08
C VAL A 188 14.60 1.30 13.18
N GLU A 189 14.96 0.98 14.41
CA GLU A 189 14.20 1.49 15.54
C GLU A 189 14.33 3.01 15.53
N ALA A 190 13.21 3.71 15.55
CA ALA A 190 13.16 5.16 15.67
C ALA A 190 13.60 5.58 17.07
N SER A 191 14.88 5.42 17.37
CA SER A 191 15.50 5.97 18.57
C SER A 191 16.75 6.72 18.16
N ILE A 192 16.63 8.03 18.18
CA ILE A 192 17.76 8.98 18.20
C ILE A 192 18.73 8.68 19.38
N ASN A 193 18.43 7.68 20.24
CA ASN A 193 19.19 7.34 21.46
C ASN A 193 19.47 5.83 21.67
N ALA A 194 19.29 4.94 20.70
CA ALA A 194 19.69 3.54 20.89
C ALA A 194 21.19 3.37 20.68
N LYS A 195 21.92 3.25 21.77
CA LYS A 195 23.31 2.75 21.75
C LYS A 195 23.34 1.41 21.02
N ARG A 196 24.18 1.30 19.99
CA ARG A 196 24.48 0.07 19.25
C ARG A 196 24.76 -1.07 20.23
N SER A 197 23.82 -1.97 20.44
CA SER A 197 24.06 -3.22 21.14
C SER A 197 24.52 -4.28 20.14
N GLU A 198 25.59 -5.00 20.50
CA GLU A 198 26.30 -5.95 19.63
C GLU A 198 25.58 -7.31 19.39
N LYS A 199 24.28 -7.41 19.58
CA LYS A 199 23.51 -8.67 19.34
C LYS A 199 22.96 -8.76 17.91
N ARG A 200 23.86 -8.81 16.91
CA ARG A 200 23.46 -8.89 15.48
C ARG A 200 22.84 -10.21 15.05
N LYS A 201 23.03 -11.34 15.76
CA LYS A 201 22.60 -12.67 15.28
C LYS A 201 21.14 -13.00 15.60
N GLU A 202 20.62 -12.65 16.76
CA GLU A 202 19.20 -12.84 17.11
C GLU A 202 18.29 -11.87 16.33
N SER A 203 18.77 -10.65 16.03
CA SER A 203 18.02 -9.69 15.24
C SER A 203 17.89 -10.04 13.75
N THR A 204 18.72 -10.93 13.21
CA THR A 204 18.62 -11.36 11.81
C THR A 204 17.51 -12.41 11.66
N ILE A 205 17.42 -13.37 12.59
CA ILE A 205 16.37 -14.39 12.62
C ILE A 205 15.00 -13.75 12.87
N ALA A 206 14.91 -12.78 13.79
CA ALA A 206 13.69 -12.03 14.04
C ALA A 206 13.25 -11.14 12.86
N ARG A 207 14.15 -10.81 11.92
CA ARG A 207 13.81 -10.01 10.73
C ARG A 207 13.26 -10.84 9.57
N GLU A 208 13.63 -12.08 9.43
CA GLU A 208 13.16 -12.96 8.35
C GLU A 208 11.69 -13.35 8.52
N ALA A 209 11.16 -13.24 9.75
CA ALA A 209 9.75 -13.54 10.05
C ALA A 209 9.09 -12.37 10.82
N TYR A 210 9.44 -11.13 10.48
CA TYR A 210 9.10 -9.92 11.23
C TYR A 210 7.59 -9.71 11.44
N PHE A 211 6.77 -10.16 10.50
CA PHE A 211 5.31 -10.04 10.54
C PHE A 211 4.58 -11.38 10.79
N LEU A 212 5.31 -12.45 11.14
CA LEU A 212 4.71 -13.77 11.30
C LEU A 212 3.65 -13.80 12.42
N GLU A 213 3.88 -13.06 13.51
CA GLU A 213 2.92 -12.95 14.60
C GLU A 213 1.58 -12.31 14.19
N TYR A 214 1.60 -11.41 13.19
CA TYR A 214 0.40 -10.75 12.65
C TYR A 214 -0.33 -11.60 11.60
N ALA A 215 0.23 -12.72 11.21
CA ALA A 215 -0.37 -13.65 10.25
C ALA A 215 -1.15 -14.79 10.93
N GLN A 216 -1.15 -14.83 12.26
CA GLN A 216 -1.80 -15.89 13.03
C GLN A 216 -3.22 -15.53 13.47
N ASP A 217 -3.58 -14.24 13.40
CA ASP A 217 -4.90 -13.71 13.74
C ASP A 217 -5.78 -13.57 12.48
#